data_923c4342fc3806415fa57951c666caf3
#
_entry.id   923c4342fc3806415fa57951c666caf3
#
_cell.length_a   1.000
_cell.length_b   1.000
_cell.length_c   1.000
_cell.angle_alpha   90.00
_cell.angle_beta   90.00
_cell.angle_gamma   90.00
#
_symmetry.space_group_name_H-M   'P 1'
#
loop_
_entity.id
_entity.type
_entity.pdbx_description
1 polymer ?
#
loop_
_entity_poly.entity_id
_entity_poly.type
_entity_poly.pdbx_seq_one_letter_code
_entity_poly.pdbx_strand_id
1 'polypeptide(L)'
;MKSKKIVNKLLLWFLFIALVPLTSVTAITYFIANASQTKEVKNNLVSIAESKAKQLENYLQERQKNASAIAQIPTIIDAIENYETAFERYGINSPEYQNIDKKYRQFLENYLEIFGYSNIYLISQSGAPIFSVKKDKELGANYYSATYKHSEIAKVFDRAKTLMQVEVSNFGSLDGATNQPAAYIAAPVFKKNLIIGVVVLQLNQEQFNKVVNDYTGLGKSGETIVGSVVGSQIVFISPTRHDPNAAFRRTVKV
;
A
#
# COMPACT_ATOMS: atom_id res chain seq x y z
N MET A 1 -66.31 -22.24 47.94
CA MET A 1 -65.83 -21.33 46.83
C MET A 1 -64.83 -20.24 47.28
N LYS A 2 -64.82 -19.75 48.52
CA LYS A 2 -63.88 -18.71 48.99
C LYS A 2 -62.40 -19.17 49.08
N SER A 3 -62.13 -20.43 49.46
CA SER A 3 -60.79 -20.97 49.65
C SER A 3 -59.94 -21.00 48.35
N LYS A 4 -60.51 -21.39 47.22
CA LYS A 4 -59.79 -21.38 45.90
C LYS A 4 -59.36 -19.97 45.47
N LYS A 5 -60.10 -18.91 45.79
CA LYS A 5 -59.74 -17.54 45.49
C LYS A 5 -58.53 -17.03 46.31
N ILE A 6 -58.37 -17.51 47.56
CA ILE A 6 -57.24 -17.15 48.43
C ILE A 6 -55.96 -17.87 47.97
N VAL A 7 -56.04 -19.13 47.63
CA VAL A 7 -54.92 -19.92 47.08
C VAL A 7 -54.39 -19.29 45.77
N ASN A 8 -55.27 -18.94 44.87
CA ASN A 8 -54.84 -18.32 43.61
C ASN A 8 -54.18 -16.94 43.84
N LYS A 9 -54.64 -16.17 44.82
CA LYS A 9 -54.07 -14.90 45.17
C LYS A 9 -52.67 -15.05 45.80
N LEU A 10 -52.48 -16.04 46.66
CA LEU A 10 -51.19 -16.40 47.23
C LEU A 10 -50.20 -16.89 46.16
N LEU A 11 -50.63 -17.74 45.28
CA LEU A 11 -49.87 -18.22 44.15
C LEU A 11 -49.39 -17.06 43.23
N LEU A 12 -50.28 -16.12 42.92
CA LEU A 12 -49.95 -14.95 42.11
C LEU A 12 -48.91 -14.05 42.81
N TRP A 13 -49.06 -13.79 44.10
CA TRP A 13 -48.07 -13.01 44.86
C TRP A 13 -46.72 -13.74 44.96
N PHE A 14 -46.72 -15.03 45.17
CA PHE A 14 -45.51 -15.85 45.18
C PHE A 14 -44.78 -15.81 43.84
N LEU A 15 -45.55 -15.96 42.76
CA LEU A 15 -45.04 -15.89 41.38
C LEU A 15 -44.44 -14.48 41.09
N PHE A 16 -45.12 -13.43 41.52
CA PHE A 16 -44.66 -12.07 41.34
C PHE A 16 -43.38 -11.76 42.09
N ILE A 17 -43.28 -12.19 43.39
CA ILE A 17 -42.09 -12.01 44.23
C ILE A 17 -40.91 -12.82 43.67
N ALA A 18 -41.13 -13.96 43.04
CA ALA A 18 -40.06 -14.77 42.44
C ALA A 18 -39.65 -14.25 41.03
N LEU A 19 -40.59 -13.89 40.17
CA LEU A 19 -40.32 -13.49 38.80
C LEU A 19 -39.75 -12.08 38.67
N VAL A 20 -40.21 -11.13 39.45
CA VAL A 20 -39.77 -9.75 39.33
C VAL A 20 -38.28 -9.56 39.60
N PRO A 21 -37.73 -10.09 40.71
CA PRO A 21 -36.30 -10.00 40.94
C PRO A 21 -35.48 -10.76 39.86
N LEU A 22 -35.94 -11.96 39.46
CA LEU A 22 -35.25 -12.77 38.46
C LEU A 22 -35.18 -12.07 37.12
N THR A 23 -36.30 -11.51 36.65
CA THR A 23 -36.32 -10.75 35.37
C THR A 23 -35.51 -9.48 35.45
N SER A 24 -35.53 -8.79 36.59
CA SER A 24 -34.73 -7.57 36.80
C SER A 24 -33.23 -7.86 36.76
N VAL A 25 -32.76 -8.88 37.49
CA VAL A 25 -31.36 -9.29 37.47
C VAL A 25 -30.92 -9.72 36.07
N THR A 26 -31.75 -10.51 35.37
CA THR A 26 -31.46 -10.96 34.01
C THR A 26 -31.36 -9.78 33.04
N ALA A 27 -32.26 -8.82 33.13
CA ALA A 27 -32.23 -7.61 32.29
C ALA A 27 -30.97 -6.77 32.57
N ILE A 28 -30.67 -6.50 33.83
CA ILE A 28 -29.46 -5.73 34.21
C ILE A 28 -28.19 -6.43 33.71
N THR A 29 -28.08 -7.74 33.95
CA THR A 29 -26.92 -8.53 33.52
C THR A 29 -26.79 -8.53 31.99
N TYR A 30 -27.89 -8.63 31.26
CA TYR A 30 -27.90 -8.55 29.80
C TYR A 30 -27.37 -7.21 29.29
N PHE A 31 -27.84 -6.09 29.84
CA PHE A 31 -27.40 -4.76 29.45
C PHE A 31 -25.90 -4.53 29.76
N ILE A 32 -25.43 -4.94 30.93
CA ILE A 32 -24.01 -4.84 31.33
C ILE A 32 -23.15 -5.71 30.43
N ALA A 33 -23.53 -6.96 30.19
CA ALA A 33 -22.80 -7.89 29.34
C ALA A 33 -22.70 -7.36 27.89
N ASN A 34 -23.81 -6.88 27.33
CA ASN A 34 -23.84 -6.35 25.98
C ASN A 34 -22.98 -5.09 25.82
N ALA A 35 -23.04 -4.16 26.77
CA ALA A 35 -22.20 -2.98 26.80
C ALA A 35 -20.70 -3.34 26.92
N SER A 36 -20.36 -4.28 27.80
CA SER A 36 -18.99 -4.76 27.98
C SER A 36 -18.45 -5.43 26.72
N GLN A 37 -19.23 -6.34 26.12
CA GLN A 37 -18.83 -7.02 24.88
C GLN A 37 -18.63 -6.04 23.72
N THR A 38 -19.52 -5.07 23.55
CA THR A 38 -19.40 -4.05 22.51
C THR A 38 -18.13 -3.22 22.68
N LYS A 39 -17.80 -2.83 23.92
CA LYS A 39 -16.57 -2.10 24.24
C LYS A 39 -15.32 -2.93 23.96
N GLU A 40 -15.34 -4.20 24.33
CA GLU A 40 -14.22 -5.12 24.11
C GLU A 40 -13.96 -5.35 22.61
N VAL A 41 -15.01 -5.61 21.83
CA VAL A 41 -14.91 -5.76 20.38
C VAL A 41 -14.35 -4.47 19.74
N LYS A 42 -14.84 -3.31 20.15
CA LYS A 42 -14.31 -2.02 19.64
C LYS A 42 -12.82 -1.85 19.97
N ASN A 43 -12.40 -2.13 21.20
CA ASN A 43 -11.00 -2.03 21.59
C ASN A 43 -10.12 -3.00 20.81
N ASN A 44 -10.58 -4.24 20.61
CA ASN A 44 -9.88 -5.22 19.78
C ASN A 44 -9.72 -4.76 18.33
N LEU A 45 -10.77 -4.20 17.72
CA LEU A 45 -10.70 -3.66 16.35
C LEU A 45 -9.72 -2.50 16.25
N VAL A 46 -9.69 -1.59 17.24
CA VAL A 46 -8.72 -0.49 17.27
C VAL A 46 -7.29 -1.04 17.37
N SER A 47 -7.05 -1.97 18.27
CA SER A 47 -5.72 -2.60 18.44
C SER A 47 -5.25 -3.31 17.18
N ILE A 48 -6.15 -4.03 16.48
CA ILE A 48 -5.84 -4.67 15.21
C ILE A 48 -5.52 -3.62 14.14
N ALA A 49 -6.31 -2.54 14.06
CA ALA A 49 -6.06 -1.46 13.10
C ALA A 49 -4.70 -0.78 13.32
N GLU A 50 -4.34 -0.48 14.58
CA GLU A 50 -3.04 0.08 14.94
C GLU A 50 -1.89 -0.87 14.59
N SER A 51 -2.05 -2.17 14.87
CA SER A 51 -1.07 -3.18 14.50
C SER A 51 -0.88 -3.26 12.99
N LYS A 52 -1.96 -3.20 12.21
CA LYS A 52 -1.91 -3.19 10.75
C LYS A 52 -1.27 -1.93 10.19
N ALA A 53 -1.60 -0.76 10.75
CA ALA A 53 -0.95 0.49 10.37
C ALA A 53 0.56 0.40 10.60
N LYS A 54 0.99 -0.15 11.74
CA LYS A 54 2.42 -0.33 12.03
C LYS A 54 3.12 -1.32 11.11
N GLN A 55 2.44 -2.41 10.71
CA GLN A 55 2.98 -3.35 9.73
C GLN A 55 3.18 -2.68 8.36
N LEU A 56 2.23 -1.84 7.92
CA LEU A 56 2.36 -1.07 6.68
C LEU A 56 3.47 -0.03 6.74
N GLU A 57 3.59 0.69 7.85
CA GLU A 57 4.70 1.62 8.06
C GLU A 57 6.04 0.91 7.97
N ASN A 58 6.20 -0.21 8.66
CA ASN A 58 7.43 -1.00 8.64
C ASN A 58 7.74 -1.50 7.22
N TYR A 59 6.74 -2.00 6.50
CA TYR A 59 6.89 -2.41 5.11
C TYR A 59 7.40 -1.26 4.23
N LEU A 60 6.78 -0.09 4.31
CA LEU A 60 7.20 1.07 3.51
C LEU A 60 8.59 1.58 3.91
N GLN A 61 8.90 1.61 5.21
CA GLN A 61 10.24 1.99 5.70
C GLN A 61 11.33 1.03 5.20
N GLU A 62 11.06 -0.27 5.18
CA GLU A 62 11.98 -1.25 4.60
C GLU A 62 12.21 -0.99 3.11
N ARG A 63 11.14 -0.74 2.35
CA ARG A 63 11.24 -0.42 0.92
C ARG A 63 12.02 0.86 0.66
N GLN A 64 11.84 1.89 1.49
CA GLN A 64 12.62 3.14 1.41
C GLN A 64 14.11 2.90 1.69
N LYS A 65 14.45 2.09 2.70
CA LYS A 65 15.84 1.70 2.99
C LYS A 65 16.47 0.95 1.83
N ASN A 66 15.72 0.02 1.21
CA ASN A 66 16.19 -0.72 0.05
C ASN A 66 16.45 0.21 -1.15
N ALA A 67 15.56 1.18 -1.39
CA ALA A 67 15.76 2.18 -2.45
C ALA A 67 16.97 3.08 -2.17
N SER A 68 17.17 3.51 -0.92
CA SER A 68 18.36 4.25 -0.52
C SER A 68 19.64 3.42 -0.70
N ALA A 69 19.59 2.13 -0.36
CA ALA A 69 20.75 1.24 -0.47
C ALA A 69 21.15 1.01 -1.94
N ILE A 70 20.19 0.68 -2.82
CA ILE A 70 20.50 0.44 -4.24
C ILE A 70 21.05 1.72 -4.91
N ALA A 71 20.55 2.90 -4.54
CA ALA A 71 21.01 4.17 -5.09
C ALA A 71 22.49 4.48 -4.77
N GLN A 72 23.06 3.83 -3.76
CA GLN A 72 24.46 4.01 -3.33
C GLN A 72 25.41 2.93 -3.89
N ILE A 73 24.89 1.93 -4.58
CA ILE A 73 25.73 0.85 -5.14
C ILE A 73 26.53 1.40 -6.33
N PRO A 74 27.87 1.24 -6.34
CA PRO A 74 28.71 1.72 -7.44
C PRO A 74 28.25 1.23 -8.82
N THR A 75 27.78 -0.01 -8.92
CA THR A 75 27.23 -0.55 -10.16
C THR A 75 26.04 0.23 -10.70
N ILE A 76 25.18 0.80 -9.83
CA ILE A 76 24.05 1.64 -10.24
C ILE A 76 24.50 3.01 -10.71
N ILE A 77 25.49 3.60 -10.02
CA ILE A 77 26.10 4.86 -10.41
C ILE A 77 26.70 4.73 -11.82
N ASP A 78 27.51 3.69 -12.03
CA ASP A 78 28.11 3.41 -13.33
C ASP A 78 27.04 3.07 -14.40
N ALA A 79 25.99 2.34 -14.03
CA ALA A 79 24.90 2.00 -14.95
C ALA A 79 24.20 3.25 -15.46
N ILE A 80 23.81 4.19 -14.59
CA ILE A 80 23.13 5.42 -14.99
C ILE A 80 23.97 6.19 -16.01
N GLU A 81 25.26 6.42 -15.73
CA GLU A 81 26.13 7.16 -16.64
C GLU A 81 26.30 6.49 -18.01
N ASN A 82 26.48 5.17 -17.99
CA ASN A 82 26.65 4.42 -19.24
C ASN A 82 25.37 4.33 -20.06
N TYR A 83 24.22 4.08 -19.41
CA TYR A 83 22.93 4.08 -20.11
C TYR A 83 22.58 5.46 -20.65
N GLU A 84 22.78 6.55 -19.87
CA GLU A 84 22.51 7.91 -20.31
C GLU A 84 23.38 8.27 -21.51
N THR A 85 24.69 7.98 -21.45
CA THR A 85 25.61 8.21 -22.57
C THR A 85 25.20 7.44 -23.83
N ALA A 86 24.86 6.16 -23.68
CA ALA A 86 24.44 5.33 -24.82
C ALA A 86 23.08 5.79 -25.39
N PHE A 87 22.16 6.15 -24.51
CA PHE A 87 20.84 6.66 -24.89
C PHE A 87 20.91 7.99 -25.66
N GLU A 88 21.67 8.96 -25.15
CA GLU A 88 21.76 10.29 -25.75
C GLU A 88 22.52 10.29 -27.10
N ARG A 89 23.58 9.46 -27.19
CA ARG A 89 24.41 9.45 -28.41
C ARG A 89 23.89 8.53 -29.51
N TYR A 90 23.32 7.41 -29.15
CA TYR A 90 23.02 6.33 -30.10
C TYR A 90 21.55 5.90 -30.08
N GLY A 91 20.80 6.23 -29.02
CA GLY A 91 19.40 5.82 -28.86
C GLY A 91 19.26 4.39 -28.33
N ILE A 92 18.06 4.06 -27.86
CA ILE A 92 17.72 2.79 -27.19
C ILE A 92 17.93 1.55 -28.06
N ASN A 93 17.69 1.68 -29.37
CA ASN A 93 17.73 0.55 -30.30
C ASN A 93 19.14 0.26 -30.86
N SER A 94 20.14 1.02 -30.43
CA SER A 94 21.52 0.89 -30.93
C SER A 94 22.23 -0.33 -30.38
N PRO A 95 23.21 -0.88 -31.11
CA PRO A 95 24.09 -1.94 -30.60
C PRO A 95 24.86 -1.52 -29.35
N GLU A 96 25.26 -0.24 -29.25
CA GLU A 96 25.96 0.33 -28.12
C GLU A 96 25.11 0.28 -26.85
N TYR A 97 23.84 0.71 -26.96
CA TYR A 97 22.90 0.60 -25.86
C TYR A 97 22.68 -0.87 -25.44
N GLN A 98 22.52 -1.76 -26.40
CA GLN A 98 22.36 -3.20 -26.13
C GLN A 98 23.57 -3.82 -25.42
N ASN A 99 24.79 -3.36 -25.72
CA ASN A 99 25.99 -3.82 -25.04
C ASN A 99 26.01 -3.36 -23.57
N ILE A 100 25.59 -2.12 -23.30
CA ILE A 100 25.42 -1.61 -21.92
C ILE A 100 24.32 -2.40 -21.21
N ASP A 101 23.20 -2.67 -21.88
CA ASP A 101 22.10 -3.45 -21.32
C ASP A 101 22.56 -4.85 -20.90
N LYS A 102 23.31 -5.58 -21.72
CA LYS A 102 23.88 -6.88 -21.37
C LYS A 102 24.78 -6.82 -20.13
N LYS A 103 25.51 -5.73 -19.94
CA LYS A 103 26.43 -5.57 -18.82
C LYS A 103 25.73 -5.42 -17.47
N TYR A 104 24.63 -4.64 -17.41
CA TYR A 104 24.01 -4.26 -16.15
C TYR A 104 22.67 -4.96 -15.87
N ARG A 105 21.98 -5.46 -16.89
CA ARG A 105 20.63 -6.03 -16.79
C ARG A 105 20.55 -7.15 -15.77
N GLN A 106 21.46 -8.13 -15.84
CA GLN A 106 21.45 -9.29 -14.93
C GLN A 106 21.52 -8.88 -13.46
N PHE A 107 22.30 -7.87 -13.13
CA PHE A 107 22.38 -7.35 -11.76
C PHE A 107 21.04 -6.75 -11.31
N LEU A 108 20.40 -5.96 -12.18
CA LEU A 108 19.11 -5.31 -11.87
C LEU A 108 17.95 -6.32 -11.81
N GLU A 109 17.95 -7.33 -12.68
CA GLU A 109 16.99 -8.44 -12.63
C GLU A 109 17.13 -9.25 -11.34
N ASN A 110 18.35 -9.63 -10.95
CA ASN A 110 18.60 -10.32 -9.69
C ASN A 110 18.15 -9.49 -8.48
N TYR A 111 18.41 -8.19 -8.49
CA TYR A 111 17.94 -7.30 -7.42
C TYR A 111 16.42 -7.26 -7.34
N LEU A 112 15.75 -7.14 -8.49
CA LEU A 112 14.30 -7.16 -8.60
C LEU A 112 13.70 -8.44 -8.00
N GLU A 113 14.26 -9.61 -8.35
CA GLU A 113 13.77 -10.90 -7.88
C GLU A 113 14.01 -11.10 -6.38
N ILE A 114 15.22 -10.83 -5.89
CA ILE A 114 15.60 -11.02 -4.48
C ILE A 114 14.75 -10.15 -3.56
N PHE A 115 14.52 -8.90 -3.91
CA PHE A 115 13.77 -7.95 -3.08
C PHE A 115 12.29 -7.90 -3.43
N GLY A 116 11.84 -8.62 -4.47
CA GLY A 116 10.45 -8.78 -4.83
C GLY A 116 9.78 -7.51 -5.32
N TYR A 117 10.47 -6.70 -6.13
CA TYR A 117 9.87 -5.55 -6.82
C TYR A 117 9.18 -5.97 -8.11
N SER A 118 8.23 -5.15 -8.57
CA SER A 118 7.57 -5.40 -9.85
C SER A 118 8.36 -4.90 -11.05
N ASN A 119 9.10 -3.81 -10.91
CA ASN A 119 10.00 -3.26 -11.91
C ASN A 119 11.05 -2.35 -11.28
N ILE A 120 12.14 -2.09 -11.99
CA ILE A 120 13.20 -1.13 -11.64
C ILE A 120 13.42 -0.24 -12.84
N TYR A 121 13.43 1.07 -12.59
CA TYR A 121 13.74 2.09 -13.59
C TYR A 121 14.99 2.86 -13.18
N LEU A 122 15.84 3.18 -14.14
CA LEU A 122 16.87 4.21 -14.01
C LEU A 122 16.41 5.40 -14.86
N ILE A 123 16.33 6.56 -14.24
CA ILE A 123 15.85 7.78 -14.87
C ILE A 123 16.96 8.81 -14.82
N SER A 124 17.29 9.40 -15.98
CA SER A 124 18.30 10.43 -16.11
C SER A 124 17.88 11.75 -15.43
N GLN A 125 18.82 12.65 -15.24
CA GLN A 125 18.49 14.00 -14.76
C GLN A 125 17.49 14.75 -15.66
N SER A 126 17.52 14.48 -16.96
CA SER A 126 16.61 15.07 -17.95
C SER A 126 15.18 14.57 -17.86
N GLY A 127 14.91 13.54 -17.02
CA GLY A 127 13.60 12.92 -16.84
C GLY A 127 13.30 11.85 -17.88
N ALA A 128 14.31 11.35 -18.58
CA ALA A 128 14.16 10.22 -19.47
C ALA A 128 14.40 8.90 -18.72
N PRO A 129 13.44 7.95 -18.72
CA PRO A 129 13.71 6.57 -18.28
C PRO A 129 14.67 5.91 -19.27
N ILE A 130 15.94 5.83 -18.87
CA ILE A 130 17.03 5.29 -19.66
C ILE A 130 17.20 3.78 -19.51
N PHE A 131 16.51 3.16 -18.53
CA PHE A 131 16.46 1.71 -18.34
C PHE A 131 15.15 1.32 -17.64
N SER A 132 14.62 0.15 -18.02
CA SER A 132 13.54 -0.55 -17.33
C SER A 132 13.79 -2.06 -17.43
N VAL A 133 13.65 -2.79 -16.32
CA VAL A 133 13.77 -4.26 -16.35
C VAL A 133 12.73 -4.85 -17.28
N LYS A 134 11.49 -4.39 -17.23
CA LYS A 134 10.37 -4.89 -18.06
C LYS A 134 10.32 -4.32 -19.47
N LYS A 135 11.21 -3.37 -19.81
CA LYS A 135 11.21 -2.71 -21.13
C LYS A 135 9.84 -2.12 -21.49
N ASP A 136 9.24 -1.41 -20.53
CA ASP A 136 7.94 -0.78 -20.72
C ASP A 136 7.95 0.25 -21.85
N LYS A 137 6.75 0.60 -22.36
CA LYS A 137 6.56 1.58 -23.44
C LYS A 137 7.10 2.98 -23.10
N GLU A 138 7.29 3.26 -21.81
CA GLU A 138 7.82 4.53 -21.33
C GLU A 138 9.33 4.65 -21.46
N LEU A 139 10.03 3.55 -21.78
CA LEU A 139 11.49 3.55 -21.95
C LEU A 139 11.88 4.53 -23.08
N GLY A 140 12.70 5.52 -22.73
CA GLY A 140 13.11 6.61 -23.62
C GLY A 140 12.09 7.75 -23.78
N ALA A 141 10.95 7.70 -23.09
CA ALA A 141 10.03 8.83 -23.01
C ALA A 141 10.65 9.99 -22.20
N ASN A 142 9.89 11.06 -22.01
CA ASN A 142 10.29 12.14 -21.12
C ASN A 142 9.18 12.39 -20.09
N TYR A 143 9.50 12.22 -18.82
CA TYR A 143 8.54 12.41 -17.73
C TYR A 143 8.13 13.87 -17.49
N TYR A 144 8.84 14.84 -18.05
CA TYR A 144 8.39 16.24 -18.07
C TYR A 144 7.44 16.57 -19.23
N SER A 145 7.24 15.64 -20.18
CA SER A 145 6.31 15.84 -21.28
C SER A 145 4.85 15.90 -20.81
N ALA A 146 3.99 16.55 -21.60
CA ALA A 146 2.56 16.67 -21.30
C ALA A 146 1.86 15.31 -21.11
N THR A 147 2.33 14.27 -21.78
CA THR A 147 1.78 12.91 -21.71
C THR A 147 2.05 12.24 -20.37
N TYR A 148 3.25 12.42 -19.78
CA TYR A 148 3.68 11.62 -18.64
C TYR A 148 3.82 12.39 -17.32
N LYS A 149 3.89 13.74 -17.35
CA LYS A 149 4.15 14.58 -16.16
C LYS A 149 3.14 14.41 -15.00
N HIS A 150 1.96 13.90 -15.29
CA HIS A 150 0.92 13.65 -14.29
C HIS A 150 0.92 12.22 -13.73
N SER A 151 1.73 11.32 -14.30
CA SER A 151 1.87 9.96 -13.80
C SER A 151 2.53 9.92 -12.42
N GLU A 152 2.20 8.92 -11.62
CA GLU A 152 2.77 8.79 -10.25
C GLU A 152 4.28 8.56 -10.28
N ILE A 153 4.79 7.86 -11.30
CA ILE A 153 6.23 7.67 -11.47
C ILE A 153 6.95 9.00 -11.79
N ALA A 154 6.37 9.84 -12.64
CA ALA A 154 6.94 11.15 -12.96
C ALA A 154 6.94 12.08 -11.73
N LYS A 155 5.84 12.11 -10.98
CA LYS A 155 5.73 12.91 -9.74
C LYS A 155 6.73 12.47 -8.69
N VAL A 156 6.88 11.16 -8.44
CA VAL A 156 7.82 10.68 -7.42
C VAL A 156 9.27 10.89 -7.85
N PHE A 157 9.58 10.72 -9.14
CA PHE A 157 10.87 11.06 -9.70
C PHE A 157 11.23 12.52 -9.46
N ASP A 158 10.33 13.44 -9.82
CA ASP A 158 10.55 14.89 -9.68
C ASP A 158 10.73 15.29 -8.21
N ARG A 159 9.91 14.75 -7.30
CA ARG A 159 10.09 14.98 -5.86
C ARG A 159 11.42 14.46 -5.35
N ALA A 160 11.79 13.21 -5.67
CA ALA A 160 13.05 12.63 -5.21
C ALA A 160 14.26 13.41 -5.71
N LYS A 161 14.23 13.85 -6.97
CA LYS A 161 15.27 14.71 -7.55
C LYS A 161 15.33 16.07 -6.90
N THR A 162 14.19 16.75 -6.69
CA THR A 162 14.12 18.11 -6.17
C THR A 162 14.43 18.18 -4.69
N LEU A 163 13.89 17.24 -3.90
CA LEU A 163 14.10 17.19 -2.45
C LEU A 163 15.40 16.47 -2.06
N MET A 164 16.09 15.84 -3.02
CA MET A 164 17.34 15.07 -2.81
C MET A 164 17.22 13.99 -1.73
N GLN A 165 16.04 13.39 -1.62
CA GLN A 165 15.75 12.34 -0.64
C GLN A 165 14.90 11.24 -1.25
N VAL A 166 14.77 10.12 -0.53
CA VAL A 166 13.89 9.02 -0.94
C VAL A 166 12.43 9.43 -0.80
N GLU A 167 11.68 9.27 -1.87
CA GLU A 167 10.27 9.62 -1.94
C GLU A 167 9.41 8.41 -2.30
N VAL A 168 8.18 8.39 -1.77
CA VAL A 168 7.17 7.35 -2.05
C VAL A 168 6.02 7.98 -2.81
N SER A 169 5.58 7.37 -3.89
CA SER A 169 4.39 7.82 -4.61
C SER A 169 3.11 7.46 -3.87
N ASN A 170 2.02 8.12 -4.22
CA ASN A 170 0.71 7.56 -3.93
C ASN A 170 0.48 6.26 -4.71
N PHE A 171 -0.43 5.42 -4.22
CA PHE A 171 -1.01 4.38 -5.06
C PHE A 171 -1.93 5.06 -6.08
N GLY A 172 -1.56 5.02 -7.35
CA GLY A 172 -2.31 5.65 -8.42
C GLY A 172 -2.67 4.67 -9.52
N SER A 173 -3.68 5.02 -10.31
CA SER A 173 -3.90 4.38 -11.60
C SER A 173 -2.74 4.75 -12.51
N LEU A 174 -2.17 3.78 -13.20
CA LEU A 174 -1.19 4.05 -14.24
C LEU A 174 -1.90 4.70 -15.42
N ASP A 175 -1.52 5.93 -15.72
CA ASP A 175 -1.90 6.58 -16.94
C ASP A 175 -1.18 5.89 -18.10
N GLY A 176 -1.92 5.06 -18.83
CA GLY A 176 -1.68 4.76 -20.22
C GLY A 176 -0.95 3.47 -20.59
N ALA A 177 -0.15 2.82 -19.74
CA ALA A 177 0.62 1.65 -20.16
C ALA A 177 0.10 0.31 -19.62
N THR A 178 -0.34 0.29 -18.37
CA THR A 178 -1.03 -0.86 -17.77
C THR A 178 -2.19 -0.34 -16.96
N ASN A 179 -3.40 -0.86 -17.16
CA ASN A 179 -4.59 -0.52 -16.37
C ASN A 179 -4.50 -1.01 -14.90
N GLN A 180 -3.28 -1.22 -14.37
CA GLN A 180 -3.07 -1.70 -13.02
C GLN A 180 -2.46 -0.61 -12.15
N PRO A 181 -3.01 -0.40 -10.97
CA PRO A 181 -2.47 0.54 -10.01
C PRO A 181 -1.05 0.18 -9.59
N ALA A 182 -0.20 1.16 -9.52
CA ALA A 182 1.16 0.98 -9.07
C ALA A 182 1.56 2.04 -8.04
N ALA A 183 2.46 1.67 -7.16
CA ALA A 183 3.16 2.60 -6.28
C ALA A 183 4.67 2.46 -6.50
N TYR A 184 5.37 3.55 -6.33
CA TYR A 184 6.78 3.67 -6.63
C TYR A 184 7.54 4.25 -5.45
N ILE A 185 8.80 3.84 -5.32
CA ILE A 185 9.76 4.47 -4.42
C ILE A 185 10.93 4.94 -5.26
N ALA A 186 11.24 6.22 -5.17
CA ALA A 186 12.30 6.87 -5.91
C ALA A 186 13.44 7.29 -4.97
N ALA A 187 14.67 6.98 -5.34
CA ALA A 187 15.86 7.39 -4.60
C ALA A 187 16.83 8.10 -5.54
N PRO A 188 17.30 9.33 -5.17
CA PRO A 188 18.28 10.04 -5.96
C PRO A 188 19.63 9.33 -5.91
N VAL A 189 20.30 9.27 -7.05
CA VAL A 189 21.63 8.68 -7.19
C VAL A 189 22.65 9.80 -7.31
N PHE A 190 23.66 9.75 -6.45
CA PHE A 190 24.70 10.78 -6.38
C PHE A 190 26.06 10.26 -6.83
N LYS A 191 26.79 11.12 -7.53
CA LYS A 191 28.22 10.95 -7.78
C LYS A 191 28.94 12.25 -7.40
N LYS A 192 29.92 12.16 -6.50
CA LYS A 192 30.66 13.35 -5.99
C LYS A 192 29.73 14.49 -5.53
N ASN A 193 28.68 14.16 -4.78
CA ASN A 193 27.66 15.08 -4.27
C ASN A 193 26.77 15.74 -5.35
N LEU A 194 26.86 15.34 -6.60
CA LEU A 194 25.98 15.78 -7.67
C LEU A 194 24.98 14.66 -7.97
N ILE A 195 23.73 15.06 -8.14
CA ILE A 195 22.69 14.13 -8.59
C ILE A 195 22.98 13.75 -10.05
N ILE A 196 23.03 12.45 -10.36
CA ILE A 196 23.25 11.96 -11.74
C ILE A 196 22.02 11.29 -12.31
N GLY A 197 21.00 11.05 -11.53
CA GLY A 197 19.75 10.41 -11.92
C GLY A 197 18.98 9.95 -10.70
N VAL A 198 17.94 9.17 -10.94
CA VAL A 198 17.07 8.60 -9.90
C VAL A 198 16.83 7.13 -10.21
N VAL A 199 16.98 6.26 -9.22
CA VAL A 199 16.48 4.90 -9.31
C VAL A 199 15.06 4.84 -8.77
N VAL A 200 14.15 4.20 -9.51
CA VAL A 200 12.75 4.04 -9.11
C VAL A 200 12.40 2.55 -9.06
N LEU A 201 11.88 2.14 -7.92
CA LEU A 201 11.45 0.78 -7.63
C LEU A 201 9.92 0.73 -7.64
N GLN A 202 9.33 -0.09 -8.50
CA GLN A 202 7.88 -0.32 -8.52
C GLN A 202 7.54 -1.39 -7.48
N LEU A 203 6.65 -1.05 -6.55
CA LEU A 203 6.20 -1.97 -5.52
C LEU A 203 5.40 -3.13 -6.11
N ASN A 204 5.58 -4.31 -5.54
CA ASN A 204 4.79 -5.48 -5.90
C ASN A 204 3.46 -5.45 -5.15
N GLN A 205 2.36 -5.35 -5.91
CA GLN A 205 1.01 -5.25 -5.36
C GLN A 205 0.59 -6.52 -4.60
N GLU A 206 1.04 -7.70 -5.03
CA GLU A 206 0.72 -8.93 -4.32
C GLU A 206 1.37 -8.97 -2.92
N GLN A 207 2.61 -8.51 -2.80
CA GLN A 207 3.28 -8.42 -1.51
C GLN A 207 2.61 -7.38 -0.61
N PHE A 208 2.24 -6.21 -1.15
CA PHE A 208 1.46 -5.22 -0.44
C PHE A 208 0.12 -5.79 0.03
N ASN A 209 -0.62 -6.45 -0.86
CA ASN A 209 -1.90 -7.07 -0.53
C ASN A 209 -1.77 -8.17 0.54
N LYS A 210 -0.67 -8.94 0.59
CA LYS A 210 -0.44 -9.93 1.65
C LYS A 210 -0.39 -9.29 3.04
N VAL A 211 0.23 -8.11 3.15
CA VAL A 211 0.27 -7.36 4.43
C VAL A 211 -1.12 -6.87 4.81
N VAL A 212 -1.87 -6.33 3.85
CA VAL A 212 -3.21 -5.75 4.09
C VAL A 212 -4.25 -6.83 4.36
N ASN A 213 -4.26 -7.91 3.57
CA ASN A 213 -5.29 -8.94 3.56
C ASN A 213 -5.05 -10.08 4.56
N ASP A 214 -4.14 -9.90 5.50
CA ASP A 214 -4.08 -10.79 6.67
C ASP A 214 -5.22 -10.44 7.63
N TYR A 215 -6.23 -11.29 7.69
CA TYR A 215 -7.45 -11.11 8.48
C TYR A 215 -7.38 -11.77 9.87
N THR A 216 -6.19 -12.05 10.37
CA THR A 216 -5.99 -12.64 11.71
C THR A 216 -6.62 -11.75 12.78
N GLY A 217 -7.44 -12.32 13.64
CA GLY A 217 -8.14 -11.62 14.72
C GLY A 217 -9.45 -10.92 14.31
N LEU A 218 -9.78 -10.84 13.01
CA LEU A 218 -10.99 -10.19 12.51
C LEU A 218 -12.22 -11.13 12.40
N GLY A 219 -12.09 -12.38 12.85
CA GLY A 219 -13.16 -13.37 12.76
C GLY A 219 -13.56 -13.71 11.32
N LYS A 220 -14.83 -14.10 11.11
CA LYS A 220 -15.32 -14.54 9.80
C LYS A 220 -15.80 -13.40 8.90
N SER A 221 -16.29 -12.31 9.46
CA SER A 221 -16.90 -11.18 8.74
C SER A 221 -16.07 -9.92 8.71
N GLY A 222 -15.05 -9.80 9.57
CA GLY A 222 -14.21 -8.61 9.61
C GLY A 222 -13.25 -8.53 8.43
N GLU A 223 -12.97 -7.31 7.97
CA GLU A 223 -12.03 -7.04 6.88
C GLU A 223 -11.18 -5.79 7.20
N THR A 224 -10.03 -5.71 6.54
CA THR A 224 -9.18 -4.52 6.58
C THR A 224 -9.43 -3.69 5.32
N ILE A 225 -9.59 -2.39 5.47
CA ILE A 225 -9.70 -1.45 4.37
C ILE A 225 -8.53 -0.50 4.44
N VAL A 226 -7.77 -0.41 3.35
CA VAL A 226 -6.73 0.59 3.18
C VAL A 226 -7.14 1.51 2.06
N GLY A 227 -7.14 2.81 2.34
CA GLY A 227 -7.55 3.83 1.40
C GLY A 227 -6.54 4.96 1.27
N SER A 228 -6.50 5.56 0.11
CA SER A 228 -5.78 6.80 -0.17
C SER A 228 -6.75 7.97 -0.24
N VAL A 229 -6.40 9.09 0.39
CA VAL A 229 -7.21 10.31 0.33
C VAL A 229 -6.96 11.00 -1.00
N VAL A 230 -8.04 11.16 -1.79
CA VAL A 230 -8.03 11.86 -3.07
C VAL A 230 -9.13 12.93 -3.05
N GLY A 231 -8.73 14.18 -2.83
CA GLY A 231 -9.68 15.28 -2.63
C GLY A 231 -10.53 15.06 -1.39
N SER A 232 -11.88 14.98 -1.55
CA SER A 232 -12.85 14.73 -0.47
C SER A 232 -13.30 13.28 -0.38
N GLN A 233 -12.56 12.36 -0.97
CA GLN A 233 -12.90 10.95 -1.01
C GLN A 233 -11.72 10.10 -0.55
N ILE A 234 -12.03 8.94 0.03
CA ILE A 234 -11.07 7.86 0.26
C ILE A 234 -11.28 6.83 -0.84
N VAL A 235 -10.25 6.59 -1.65
CA VAL A 235 -10.23 5.54 -2.68
C VAL A 235 -9.58 4.30 -2.09
N PHE A 236 -10.23 3.14 -2.18
CA PHE A 236 -9.65 1.88 -1.72
C PHE A 236 -8.45 1.52 -2.60
N ILE A 237 -7.30 1.21 -2.00
CA ILE A 237 -6.06 0.87 -2.72
C ILE A 237 -5.72 -0.62 -2.67
N SER A 238 -6.53 -1.40 -1.97
CA SER A 238 -6.42 -2.86 -1.89
C SER A 238 -7.77 -3.53 -2.10
N PRO A 239 -7.80 -4.79 -2.58
CA PRO A 239 -9.00 -5.61 -2.50
C PRO A 239 -9.42 -5.80 -1.03
N THR A 240 -10.70 -6.07 -0.81
CA THR A 240 -11.20 -6.44 0.52
C THR A 240 -11.59 -7.92 0.55
N ARG A 241 -11.86 -8.45 1.76
CA ARG A 241 -12.26 -9.87 1.92
C ARG A 241 -13.52 -10.20 1.12
N HIS A 242 -14.47 -9.27 1.09
CA HIS A 242 -15.81 -9.48 0.51
C HIS A 242 -15.94 -8.90 -0.91
N ASP A 243 -14.96 -8.11 -1.36
CA ASP A 243 -14.93 -7.55 -2.72
C ASP A 243 -13.50 -7.55 -3.26
N PRO A 244 -13.11 -8.59 -4.01
CA PRO A 244 -11.79 -8.68 -4.63
C PRO A 244 -11.51 -7.56 -5.64
N ASN A 245 -12.56 -6.89 -6.13
CA ASN A 245 -12.46 -5.80 -7.11
C ASN A 245 -12.59 -4.41 -6.48
N ALA A 246 -12.55 -4.29 -5.16
CA ALA A 246 -12.71 -3.02 -4.45
C ALA A 246 -11.60 -2.01 -4.77
N ALA A 247 -10.37 -2.49 -4.99
CA ALA A 247 -9.20 -1.65 -5.26
C ALA A 247 -9.44 -0.71 -6.45
N PHE A 248 -9.26 0.60 -6.23
CA PHE A 248 -9.43 1.71 -7.18
C PHE A 248 -10.83 1.86 -7.81
N ARG A 249 -11.81 1.08 -7.33
CA ARG A 249 -13.22 1.16 -7.78
C ARG A 249 -14.15 1.66 -6.68
N ARG A 250 -13.89 1.28 -5.42
CA ARG A 250 -14.70 1.74 -4.30
C ARG A 250 -14.14 3.03 -3.70
N THR A 251 -15.06 3.95 -3.43
CA THR A 251 -14.75 5.22 -2.76
C THR A 251 -15.70 5.43 -1.60
N VAL A 252 -15.23 6.12 -0.57
CA VAL A 252 -16.02 6.58 0.56
C VAL A 252 -15.83 8.09 0.70
N LYS A 253 -16.89 8.83 0.92
CA LYS A 253 -16.80 10.27 1.23
C LYS A 253 -16.26 10.44 2.64
N VAL A 254 -15.36 11.37 2.83
CA VAL A 254 -14.85 11.80 4.14
C VAL A 254 -15.86 12.76 4.77
#